data_1f8abe52cf6572a0f29944ceb5dc3581
#
_entry.id   1f8abe52cf6572a0f29944ceb5dc3581
#
_cell.length_a   1.000
_cell.length_b   1.000
_cell.length_c   1.000
_cell.angle_alpha   90.00
_cell.angle_beta   90.00
_cell.angle_gamma   90.00
#
_symmetry.space_group_name_H-M   'P 1'
#
loop_
_entity.id
_entity.type
_entity.pdbx_description
1 polymer ?
#
loop_
_entity_poly.entity_id
_entity_poly.type
_entity_poly.pdbx_seq_one_letter_code
_entity_poly.pdbx_strand_id
1 'polypeptide(L)'
;MKSTDLIQLAVTAPSADNCQPWQFFDSLEGIVCRYKDRAIKQDPFGPLGHGTLMSAGALLENINTLRSDQGEPPKVCFDAASWSIVMNTPTWSGSPDPASIKLLCARHTNRHPFTSLPTNRLHEPKNPFSARKLLLTDQDSIKQLTKALTECSIARFNSKELHEWLFSSLRWTQADVDSGTGLDFKTLHLPPGGRQFMQWIAPWERMQLLNRFGIYRILAAADSAL
;
A
#
# COMPACT_ATOMS: atom_id res chain seq x y z
N MET A 1 8.81 -20.65 -15.71
CA MET A 1 8.53 -19.19 -15.72
C MET A 1 9.85 -18.45 -15.58
N LYS A 2 10.03 -17.33 -16.29
CA LYS A 2 11.25 -16.51 -16.16
C LYS A 2 11.18 -15.71 -14.85
N SER A 3 12.34 -15.33 -14.30
CA SER A 3 12.40 -14.46 -13.11
C SER A 3 11.60 -13.16 -13.29
N THR A 4 11.59 -12.63 -14.52
CA THR A 4 10.81 -11.42 -14.87
C THR A 4 9.30 -11.61 -14.69
N ASP A 5 8.76 -12.78 -15.05
CA ASP A 5 7.32 -13.04 -14.93
C ASP A 5 6.91 -13.18 -13.46
N LEU A 6 7.79 -13.79 -12.64
CA LEU A 6 7.60 -13.86 -11.20
C LEU A 6 7.55 -12.47 -10.58
N ILE A 7 8.51 -11.61 -10.94
CA ILE A 7 8.57 -10.24 -10.44
C ILE A 7 7.31 -9.47 -10.83
N GLN A 8 6.85 -9.60 -12.08
CA GLN A 8 5.63 -8.93 -12.55
C GLN A 8 4.38 -9.32 -11.73
N LEU A 9 4.27 -10.57 -11.33
CA LEU A 9 3.18 -11.00 -10.45
C LEU A 9 3.41 -10.58 -9.00
N ALA A 10 4.64 -10.63 -8.51
CA ALA A 10 4.96 -10.25 -7.15
C ALA A 10 4.71 -8.76 -6.87
N VAL A 11 5.00 -7.86 -7.83
CA VAL A 11 4.78 -6.41 -7.69
C VAL A 11 3.32 -5.99 -7.68
N THR A 12 2.38 -6.91 -7.87
CA THR A 12 0.96 -6.65 -7.56
C THR A 12 0.74 -6.47 -6.05
N ALA A 13 1.77 -6.71 -5.23
CA ALA A 13 1.73 -6.45 -3.79
C ALA A 13 1.38 -4.99 -3.48
N PRO A 14 0.56 -4.75 -2.44
CA PRO A 14 0.24 -3.40 -2.03
C PRO A 14 1.48 -2.67 -1.50
N SER A 15 1.61 -1.41 -1.85
CA SER A 15 2.56 -0.49 -1.23
C SER A 15 1.85 0.82 -0.88
N ALA A 16 2.41 1.60 0.05
CA ALA A 16 1.83 2.87 0.44
C ALA A 16 1.65 3.76 -0.80
N ASP A 17 0.43 4.24 -1.03
CA ASP A 17 0.04 5.02 -2.22
C ASP A 17 0.54 4.42 -3.55
N ASN A 18 0.71 3.09 -3.61
CA ASN A 18 1.29 2.37 -4.74
C ASN A 18 2.65 2.93 -5.19
N CYS A 19 3.47 3.35 -4.23
CA CYS A 19 4.76 3.98 -4.51
C CYS A 19 5.81 3.03 -5.11
N GLN A 20 5.58 1.71 -5.06
CA GLN A 20 6.46 0.68 -5.62
C GLN A 20 7.93 0.94 -5.23
N PRO A 21 8.29 0.80 -3.93
CA PRO A 21 9.56 1.31 -3.40
C PRO A 21 10.76 0.43 -3.73
N TRP A 22 10.60 -0.62 -4.47
CA TRP A 22 11.58 -1.66 -4.76
C TRP A 22 12.25 -1.54 -6.12
N GLN A 23 13.43 -2.13 -6.21
CA GLN A 23 14.17 -2.40 -7.44
C GLN A 23 14.67 -3.83 -7.37
N PHE A 24 14.62 -4.53 -8.50
CA PHE A 24 15.04 -5.93 -8.59
C PHE A 24 16.32 -6.06 -9.39
N PHE A 25 17.20 -6.94 -8.94
CA PHE A 25 18.46 -7.25 -9.58
C PHE A 25 18.63 -8.76 -9.62
N ASP A 26 19.08 -9.28 -10.76
CA ASP A 26 19.53 -10.66 -10.84
C ASP A 26 20.90 -10.80 -10.16
N SER A 27 21.09 -11.87 -9.41
CA SER A 27 22.37 -12.22 -8.81
C SER A 27 22.61 -13.72 -8.95
N LEU A 28 23.84 -14.16 -8.68
CA LEU A 28 24.22 -15.59 -8.70
C LEU A 28 23.44 -16.38 -7.60
N GLU A 29 22.98 -15.71 -6.56
CA GLU A 29 22.24 -16.29 -5.42
C GLU A 29 20.73 -16.23 -5.61
N GLY A 30 20.24 -15.59 -6.67
CA GLY A 30 18.82 -15.40 -6.93
C GLY A 30 18.44 -13.94 -7.22
N ILE A 31 17.21 -13.57 -6.86
CA ILE A 31 16.71 -12.22 -7.05
C ILE A 31 16.99 -11.38 -5.81
N VAL A 32 17.64 -10.24 -5.99
CA VAL A 32 17.82 -9.24 -4.95
C VAL A 32 16.79 -8.13 -5.13
N CYS A 33 15.99 -7.91 -4.11
CA CYS A 33 15.09 -6.76 -4.03
C CYS A 33 15.72 -5.70 -3.13
N ARG A 34 16.07 -4.55 -3.69
CA ARG A 34 16.53 -3.38 -2.92
C ARG A 34 15.43 -2.35 -2.84
N TYR A 35 15.37 -1.70 -1.70
CA TYR A 35 14.49 -0.53 -1.54
C TYR A 35 15.20 0.73 -1.97
N LYS A 36 14.48 1.60 -2.69
CA LYS A 36 15.00 2.91 -3.09
C LYS A 36 15.31 3.72 -1.84
N ASP A 37 16.49 4.30 -1.74
CA ASP A 37 16.93 5.14 -0.60
C ASP A 37 15.91 6.22 -0.22
N ARG A 38 15.27 6.82 -1.23
CA ARG A 38 14.23 7.82 -1.02
C ARG A 38 13.02 7.25 -0.29
N ALA A 39 12.63 6.02 -0.57
CA ALA A 39 11.49 5.38 0.09
C ALA A 39 11.72 5.16 1.59
N ILE A 40 12.97 4.94 1.99
CA ILE A 40 13.34 4.70 3.37
C ILE A 40 13.49 6.02 4.15
N LYS A 41 14.24 6.97 3.57
CA LYS A 41 14.57 8.25 4.21
C LYS A 41 13.39 9.21 4.30
N GLN A 42 12.43 9.08 3.42
CA GLN A 42 11.27 9.97 3.29
C GLN A 42 9.94 9.22 3.43
N ASP A 43 9.94 8.08 4.16
CA ASP A 43 8.69 7.36 4.43
C ASP A 43 7.83 8.20 5.38
N PRO A 44 6.73 8.81 4.91
CA PRO A 44 5.86 9.64 5.74
C PRO A 44 5.06 8.82 6.76
N PHE A 45 5.08 7.47 6.64
CA PHE A 45 4.34 6.55 7.51
C PHE A 45 5.17 6.04 8.69
N GLY A 46 6.38 6.56 8.88
CA GLY A 46 7.16 6.27 10.06
C GLY A 46 8.66 6.51 9.91
N PRO A 47 9.31 6.94 11.00
CA PRO A 47 10.73 7.32 10.99
C PRO A 47 11.69 6.14 10.71
N LEU A 48 11.17 4.90 10.75
CA LEU A 48 11.93 3.67 10.51
C LEU A 48 11.51 2.97 9.22
N GLY A 49 10.81 3.66 8.31
CA GLY A 49 10.34 3.07 7.07
C GLY A 49 9.27 1.98 7.26
N HIS A 50 8.37 2.14 8.24
CA HIS A 50 7.36 1.13 8.56
C HIS A 50 6.45 0.82 7.37
N GLY A 51 6.03 1.83 6.60
CA GLY A 51 5.23 1.63 5.40
C GLY A 51 5.97 0.81 4.34
N THR A 52 7.26 1.07 4.18
CA THR A 52 8.14 0.31 3.28
C THR A 52 8.31 -1.13 3.75
N LEU A 53 8.50 -1.37 5.06
CA LEU A 53 8.60 -2.73 5.64
C LEU A 53 7.30 -3.53 5.47
N MET A 54 6.14 -2.89 5.66
CA MET A 54 4.84 -3.53 5.42
C MET A 54 4.69 -3.93 3.95
N SER A 55 5.10 -3.05 3.05
CA SER A 55 5.10 -3.34 1.60
C SER A 55 6.04 -4.51 1.26
N ALA A 56 7.19 -4.59 1.95
CA ALA A 56 8.13 -5.71 1.83
C ALA A 56 7.49 -7.04 2.22
N GLY A 57 6.81 -7.07 3.35
CA GLY A 57 6.10 -8.27 3.81
C GLY A 57 5.04 -8.71 2.81
N ALA A 58 4.28 -7.77 2.25
CA ALA A 58 3.29 -8.07 1.23
C ALA A 58 3.90 -8.62 -0.07
N LEU A 59 5.05 -8.07 -0.50
CA LEU A 59 5.79 -8.57 -1.65
C LEU A 59 6.26 -10.01 -1.44
N LEU A 60 6.81 -10.29 -0.25
CA LEU A 60 7.27 -11.62 0.13
C LEU A 60 6.13 -12.63 0.15
N GLU A 61 4.97 -12.24 0.67
CA GLU A 61 3.80 -13.11 0.71
C GLU A 61 3.29 -13.42 -0.70
N ASN A 62 3.30 -12.46 -1.62
CA ASN A 62 2.98 -12.73 -3.03
C ASN A 62 3.95 -13.76 -3.63
N ILE A 63 5.24 -13.65 -3.36
CA ILE A 63 6.25 -14.60 -3.84
C ILE A 63 6.02 -15.98 -3.22
N ASN A 64 5.76 -16.05 -1.92
CA ASN A 64 5.44 -17.30 -1.24
C ASN A 64 4.18 -17.96 -1.83
N THR A 65 3.12 -17.17 -2.05
CA THR A 65 1.88 -17.66 -2.66
C THR A 65 2.12 -18.24 -4.05
N LEU A 66 2.96 -17.61 -4.86
CA LEU A 66 3.30 -18.11 -6.21
C LEU A 66 4.15 -19.38 -6.18
N ARG A 67 4.86 -19.65 -5.08
CA ARG A 67 5.78 -20.76 -4.94
C ARG A 67 5.28 -21.90 -4.02
N SER A 68 4.11 -21.73 -3.40
CA SER A 68 3.59 -22.66 -2.39
C SER A 68 3.55 -24.13 -2.83
N ASP A 69 3.43 -24.37 -4.13
CA ASP A 69 3.34 -25.72 -4.69
C ASP A 69 4.69 -26.34 -5.08
N GLN A 70 5.80 -25.65 -4.85
CA GLN A 70 7.12 -26.01 -5.40
C GLN A 70 8.19 -26.44 -4.38
N GLY A 71 7.79 -26.76 -3.16
CA GLY A 71 8.69 -27.31 -2.16
C GLY A 71 9.23 -26.26 -1.18
N GLU A 72 10.51 -25.92 -1.23
CA GLU A 72 11.09 -25.05 -0.22
C GLU A 72 10.71 -23.57 -0.42
N PRO A 73 10.26 -22.88 0.64
CA PRO A 73 10.04 -21.43 0.57
C PRO A 73 11.35 -20.71 0.25
N PRO A 74 11.29 -19.53 -0.40
CA PRO A 74 12.49 -18.76 -0.69
C PRO A 74 13.19 -18.43 0.64
N LYS A 75 14.50 -18.66 0.70
CA LYS A 75 15.30 -18.15 1.81
C LYS A 75 15.37 -16.63 1.66
N VAL A 76 14.80 -15.94 2.64
CA VAL A 76 14.79 -14.49 2.67
C VAL A 76 15.79 -14.03 3.72
N CYS A 77 16.75 -13.23 3.30
CA CYS A 77 17.67 -12.54 4.19
C CYS A 77 17.40 -11.04 4.07
N PHE A 78 17.14 -10.39 5.18
CA PHE A 78 17.03 -8.95 5.26
C PHE A 78 18.37 -8.36 5.72
N ASP A 79 18.98 -7.54 4.89
CA ASP A 79 20.16 -6.75 5.25
C ASP A 79 19.71 -5.35 5.65
N ALA A 80 19.77 -5.08 6.95
CA ALA A 80 19.38 -3.78 7.51
C ALA A 80 20.36 -2.64 7.12
N ALA A 81 21.61 -2.95 6.79
CA ALA A 81 22.57 -1.93 6.41
C ALA A 81 22.33 -1.39 4.99
N SER A 82 21.99 -2.28 4.06
CA SER A 82 21.68 -1.92 2.67
C SER A 82 20.17 -1.78 2.39
N TRP A 83 19.32 -2.02 3.39
CA TRP A 83 17.87 -2.10 3.19
C TRP A 83 17.50 -2.96 1.99
N SER A 84 18.12 -4.12 1.91
CA SER A 84 17.86 -5.06 0.84
C SER A 84 17.29 -6.37 1.37
N ILE A 85 16.42 -6.95 0.57
CA ILE A 85 15.91 -8.30 0.77
C ILE A 85 16.55 -9.14 -0.31
N VAL A 86 17.39 -10.06 0.11
CA VAL A 86 17.93 -11.10 -0.77
C VAL A 86 16.96 -12.26 -0.72
N MET A 87 16.33 -12.53 -1.84
CA MET A 87 15.50 -13.70 -2.04
C MET A 87 16.34 -14.72 -2.79
N ASN A 88 16.91 -15.67 -2.04
CA ASN A 88 17.56 -16.79 -2.68
C ASN A 88 16.47 -17.65 -3.33
N THR A 89 16.27 -17.44 -4.62
CA THR A 89 15.37 -18.27 -5.42
C THR A 89 16.23 -19.30 -6.13
N PRO A 90 16.29 -20.55 -5.66
CA PRO A 90 16.84 -21.63 -6.49
C PRO A 90 16.11 -21.57 -7.84
N THR A 91 16.83 -21.88 -8.90
CA THR A 91 16.31 -21.85 -10.28
C THR A 91 14.88 -22.37 -10.32
N TRP A 92 13.94 -21.47 -10.56
CA TRP A 92 12.53 -21.82 -10.57
C TRP A 92 12.23 -22.60 -11.87
N SER A 93 12.05 -23.89 -11.74
CA SER A 93 11.73 -24.77 -12.86
C SER A 93 10.24 -25.01 -13.07
N GLY A 94 9.40 -24.51 -12.16
CA GLY A 94 7.95 -24.72 -12.20
C GLY A 94 7.14 -23.53 -12.73
N SER A 95 5.85 -23.77 -12.93
CA SER A 95 4.86 -22.73 -13.17
C SER A 95 4.00 -22.56 -11.94
N PRO A 96 3.64 -21.33 -11.52
CA PRO A 96 2.73 -21.11 -10.41
C PRO A 96 1.37 -21.75 -10.69
N ASP A 97 0.69 -22.14 -9.62
CA ASP A 97 -0.70 -22.55 -9.73
C ASP A 97 -1.57 -21.43 -10.34
N PRO A 98 -2.37 -21.72 -11.38
CA PRO A 98 -3.27 -20.74 -11.98
C PRO A 98 -4.24 -20.10 -10.99
N ALA A 99 -4.64 -20.80 -9.91
CA ALA A 99 -5.50 -20.24 -8.88
C ALA A 99 -4.76 -19.18 -8.06
N SER A 100 -3.49 -19.40 -7.72
CA SER A 100 -2.63 -18.43 -7.05
C SER A 100 -2.43 -17.17 -7.91
N ILE A 101 -2.18 -17.32 -9.20
CA ILE A 101 -2.08 -16.18 -10.14
C ILE A 101 -3.39 -15.39 -10.15
N LYS A 102 -4.52 -16.08 -10.30
CA LYS A 102 -5.85 -15.46 -10.29
C LYS A 102 -6.12 -14.70 -9.01
N LEU A 103 -5.75 -15.28 -7.85
CA LEU A 103 -5.89 -14.63 -6.54
C LEU A 103 -5.10 -13.32 -6.47
N LEU A 104 -3.83 -13.34 -6.85
CA LEU A 104 -2.97 -12.15 -6.81
C LEU A 104 -3.46 -11.05 -7.78
N CYS A 105 -3.88 -11.43 -8.99
CA CYS A 105 -4.41 -10.49 -9.98
C CYS A 105 -5.78 -9.92 -9.58
N ALA A 106 -6.59 -10.66 -8.83
CA ALA A 106 -7.89 -10.19 -8.35
C ALA A 106 -7.78 -9.28 -7.11
N ARG A 107 -6.63 -9.27 -6.43
CA ARG A 107 -6.42 -8.41 -5.26
C ARG A 107 -6.51 -6.93 -5.64
N HIS A 108 -7.34 -6.20 -4.92
CA HIS A 108 -7.44 -4.74 -5.04
C HIS A 108 -7.70 -4.11 -3.68
N THR A 109 -7.47 -2.81 -3.56
CA THR A 109 -7.84 -2.03 -2.38
C THR A 109 -9.26 -1.52 -2.57
N ASN A 110 -10.19 -1.98 -1.74
CA ASN A 110 -11.55 -1.46 -1.74
C ASN A 110 -11.56 -0.06 -1.09
N ARG A 111 -12.08 0.92 -1.81
CA ARG A 111 -12.30 2.31 -1.34
C ARG A 111 -13.77 2.71 -1.37
N HIS A 112 -14.66 1.74 -1.61
CA HIS A 112 -16.10 1.97 -1.46
C HIS A 112 -16.51 1.83 0.00
N PRO A 113 -17.60 2.46 0.41
CA PRO A 113 -18.20 2.24 1.72
C PRO A 113 -18.44 0.75 1.96
N PHE A 114 -18.14 0.30 3.17
CA PHE A 114 -18.42 -1.08 3.55
C PHE A 114 -19.93 -1.26 3.82
N THR A 115 -20.46 -2.39 3.42
CA THR A 115 -21.80 -2.82 3.82
C THR A 115 -21.71 -3.61 5.13
N SER A 116 -22.76 -3.52 5.95
CA SER A 116 -22.83 -4.33 7.17
C SER A 116 -22.75 -5.83 6.83
N LEU A 117 -21.82 -6.53 7.46
CA LEU A 117 -21.73 -7.99 7.36
C LEU A 117 -22.58 -8.64 8.46
N PRO A 118 -23.28 -9.74 8.18
CA PRO A 118 -23.86 -10.57 9.22
C PRO A 118 -22.76 -11.08 10.16
N THR A 119 -22.93 -10.85 11.47
CA THR A 119 -21.95 -11.21 12.50
C THR A 119 -21.56 -12.70 12.51
N ASN A 120 -22.44 -13.58 12.02
CA ASN A 120 -22.17 -15.02 11.90
C ASN A 120 -21.16 -15.41 10.81
N ARG A 121 -20.74 -14.47 9.96
CA ARG A 121 -19.69 -14.67 8.93
C ARG A 121 -18.30 -14.19 9.36
N LEU A 122 -18.17 -13.63 10.55
CA LEU A 122 -16.88 -13.25 11.09
C LEU A 122 -16.16 -14.49 11.61
N HIS A 123 -15.44 -15.20 10.73
CA HIS A 123 -14.53 -16.24 11.15
C HIS A 123 -13.25 -15.60 11.66
N GLU A 124 -12.82 -15.94 12.87
CA GLU A 124 -11.48 -15.60 13.31
C GLU A 124 -10.46 -16.21 12.33
N PRO A 125 -9.72 -15.39 11.59
CA PRO A 125 -8.72 -15.94 10.69
C PRO A 125 -7.67 -16.66 11.52
N LYS A 126 -7.42 -17.94 11.21
CA LYS A 126 -6.32 -18.69 11.81
C LYS A 126 -5.04 -17.89 11.62
N ASN A 127 -4.41 -17.48 12.71
CA ASN A 127 -3.18 -16.71 12.66
C ASN A 127 -1.97 -17.64 12.73
N PRO A 128 -1.26 -17.89 11.62
CA PRO A 128 -0.03 -18.67 11.65
C PRO A 128 1.13 -17.92 12.35
N PHE A 129 0.98 -16.63 12.58
CA PHE A 129 1.98 -15.77 13.23
C PHE A 129 1.52 -15.41 14.64
N SER A 130 2.47 -15.17 15.54
CA SER A 130 2.23 -14.73 16.93
C SER A 130 1.71 -13.28 17.04
N ALA A 131 1.37 -12.63 15.93
CA ALA A 131 0.85 -11.27 15.92
C ALA A 131 -0.51 -11.20 16.62
N ARG A 132 -0.69 -10.22 17.51
CA ARG A 132 -1.99 -9.90 18.10
C ARG A 132 -2.94 -9.39 17.02
N LYS A 133 -4.12 -10.00 16.94
CA LYS A 133 -5.25 -9.50 16.15
C LYS A 133 -6.27 -8.92 17.10
N LEU A 134 -6.77 -7.75 16.76
CA LEU A 134 -7.86 -7.10 17.48
C LEU A 134 -9.00 -6.90 16.49
N LEU A 135 -10.11 -7.54 16.77
CA LEU A 135 -11.36 -7.33 16.04
C LEU A 135 -12.21 -6.32 16.82
N LEU A 136 -12.40 -5.12 16.27
CA LEU A 136 -13.24 -4.10 16.86
C LEU A 136 -14.67 -4.27 16.36
N THR A 137 -15.58 -4.64 17.25
CA THR A 137 -16.99 -4.87 16.91
C THR A 137 -17.93 -3.94 17.68
N ASP A 138 -17.43 -3.30 18.75
CA ASP A 138 -18.23 -2.38 19.55
C ASP A 138 -18.17 -0.96 18.98
N GLN A 139 -19.29 -0.26 19.09
CA GLN A 139 -19.47 1.08 18.52
C GLN A 139 -18.52 2.12 19.13
N ASP A 140 -18.15 1.97 20.39
CA ASP A 140 -17.31 2.96 21.08
C ASP A 140 -15.86 2.83 20.63
N SER A 141 -15.34 1.62 20.47
CA SER A 141 -14.02 1.37 19.88
C SER A 141 -13.94 1.86 18.43
N ILE A 142 -14.99 1.61 17.64
CA ILE A 142 -15.06 2.09 16.24
C ILE A 142 -15.04 3.63 16.21
N LYS A 143 -15.81 4.31 17.08
CA LYS A 143 -15.80 5.78 17.17
C LYS A 143 -14.44 6.33 17.59
N GLN A 144 -13.76 5.68 18.54
CA GLN A 144 -12.42 6.09 18.96
C GLN A 144 -11.42 5.94 17.81
N LEU A 145 -11.48 4.83 17.06
CA LEU A 145 -10.64 4.61 15.89
C LEU A 145 -10.92 5.66 14.81
N THR A 146 -12.19 5.90 14.48
CA THR A 146 -12.58 6.93 13.51
C THR A 146 -12.07 8.31 13.91
N LYS A 147 -12.16 8.66 15.20
CA LYS A 147 -11.59 9.92 15.70
C LYS A 147 -10.08 9.98 15.50
N ALA A 148 -9.36 8.92 15.84
CA ALA A 148 -7.90 8.85 15.64
C ALA A 148 -7.53 8.97 14.15
N LEU A 149 -8.25 8.29 13.26
CA LEU A 149 -8.05 8.40 11.80
C LEU A 149 -8.32 9.82 11.30
N THR A 150 -9.37 10.48 11.81
CA THR A 150 -9.67 11.89 11.47
C THR A 150 -8.54 12.82 11.89
N GLU A 151 -7.96 12.65 13.07
CA GLU A 151 -6.81 13.45 13.51
C GLU A 151 -5.57 13.22 12.63
N CYS A 152 -5.32 11.97 12.19
CA CYS A 152 -4.25 11.67 11.23
C CYS A 152 -4.51 12.34 9.88
N SER A 153 -5.76 12.33 9.39
CA SER A 153 -6.14 12.99 8.14
C SER A 153 -6.04 14.52 8.25
N ILE A 154 -6.38 15.09 9.42
CA ILE A 154 -6.14 16.52 9.70
C ILE A 154 -4.66 16.86 9.55
N ALA A 155 -3.77 16.06 10.11
CA ALA A 155 -2.33 16.27 9.96
C ALA A 155 -1.90 16.24 8.48
N ARG A 156 -2.43 15.30 7.69
CA ARG A 156 -2.16 15.19 6.24
C ARG A 156 -2.51 16.46 5.48
N PHE A 157 -3.68 17.04 5.71
CA PHE A 157 -4.14 18.25 5.01
C PHE A 157 -3.59 19.55 5.60
N ASN A 158 -2.99 19.51 6.79
CA ASN A 158 -2.44 20.69 7.47
C ASN A 158 -0.90 20.74 7.50
N SER A 159 -0.23 19.68 7.01
CA SER A 159 1.22 19.63 6.83
C SER A 159 1.56 19.77 5.35
N LYS A 160 2.48 20.71 5.03
CA LYS A 160 2.98 20.88 3.67
C LYS A 160 3.57 19.59 3.10
N GLU A 161 4.42 18.94 3.88
CA GLU A 161 5.12 17.72 3.46
C GLU A 161 4.17 16.57 3.13
N LEU A 162 3.18 16.33 3.98
CA LEU A 162 2.19 15.27 3.76
C LEU A 162 1.23 15.61 2.61
N HIS A 163 0.89 16.89 2.46
CA HIS A 163 0.12 17.37 1.32
C HIS A 163 0.86 17.14 0.00
N GLU A 164 2.10 17.62 -0.10
CA GLU A 164 2.93 17.45 -1.30
C GLU A 164 3.17 15.96 -1.60
N TRP A 165 3.35 15.13 -0.58
CA TRP A 165 3.43 13.68 -0.76
C TRP A 165 2.16 13.10 -1.38
N LEU A 166 0.99 13.41 -0.83
CA LEU A 166 -0.29 12.93 -1.37
C LEU A 166 -0.44 13.31 -2.84
N PHE A 167 -0.25 14.59 -3.17
CA PHE A 167 -0.43 15.07 -4.53
C PHE A 167 0.62 14.55 -5.52
N SER A 168 1.83 14.27 -5.06
CA SER A 168 2.87 13.63 -5.88
C SER A 168 2.56 12.16 -6.19
N SER A 169 1.76 11.51 -5.35
CA SER A 169 1.35 10.12 -5.57
C SER A 169 0.15 9.98 -6.49
N LEU A 170 -0.64 11.04 -6.74
CA LEU A 170 -1.82 10.98 -7.59
C LEU A 170 -1.47 10.91 -9.08
N ARG A 171 -2.21 10.08 -9.81
CA ARG A 171 -2.09 9.90 -11.26
C ARG A 171 -3.38 10.40 -11.91
N TRP A 172 -3.25 11.44 -12.71
CA TRP A 172 -4.37 12.20 -13.26
C TRP A 172 -4.76 11.81 -14.67
N THR A 173 -3.81 11.22 -15.41
CA THR A 173 -3.99 10.78 -16.80
C THR A 173 -3.71 9.29 -16.93
N GLN A 174 -4.17 8.70 -18.02
CA GLN A 174 -3.88 7.30 -18.29
C GLN A 174 -2.37 7.05 -18.45
N ALA A 175 -1.65 7.98 -19.09
CA ALA A 175 -0.19 7.89 -19.21
C ALA A 175 0.52 7.88 -17.85
N ASP A 176 0.02 8.65 -16.88
CA ASP A 176 0.55 8.62 -15.51
C ASP A 176 0.29 7.25 -14.85
N VAL A 177 -0.89 6.66 -15.05
CA VAL A 177 -1.25 5.34 -14.51
C VAL A 177 -0.38 4.25 -15.13
N ASP A 178 -0.13 4.33 -16.43
CA ASP A 178 0.69 3.37 -17.18
C ASP A 178 2.16 3.36 -16.72
N SER A 179 2.59 4.36 -15.96
CA SER A 179 3.91 4.34 -15.29
C SER A 179 4.05 3.24 -14.23
N GLY A 180 2.94 2.63 -13.82
CA GLY A 180 2.89 1.53 -12.86
C GLY A 180 3.06 1.95 -11.39
N THR A 181 3.16 3.24 -11.11
CA THR A 181 3.30 3.77 -9.73
C THR A 181 2.23 4.82 -9.42
N GLY A 182 1.97 5.02 -8.12
CA GLY A 182 1.01 6.01 -7.64
C GLY A 182 -0.44 5.55 -7.70
N LEU A 183 -1.35 6.45 -7.35
CA LEU A 183 -2.77 6.21 -7.22
C LEU A 183 -3.52 6.78 -8.44
N ASP A 184 -4.20 5.94 -9.19
CA ASP A 184 -5.18 6.43 -10.17
C ASP A 184 -6.29 7.18 -9.44
N PHE A 185 -6.48 8.47 -9.77
CA PHE A 185 -7.49 9.31 -9.15
C PHE A 185 -8.91 8.73 -9.27
N LYS A 186 -9.18 7.94 -10.31
CA LYS A 186 -10.46 7.26 -10.51
C LYS A 186 -10.81 6.32 -9.36
N THR A 187 -9.78 5.74 -8.71
CA THR A 187 -9.97 4.83 -7.57
C THR A 187 -10.35 5.54 -6.27
N LEU A 188 -10.30 6.87 -6.23
CA LEU A 188 -10.69 7.65 -5.06
C LEU A 188 -12.20 7.91 -4.99
N HIS A 189 -12.94 7.55 -6.04
CA HIS A 189 -14.40 7.72 -6.11
C HIS A 189 -14.88 9.13 -5.72
N LEU A 190 -14.16 10.16 -6.19
CA LEU A 190 -14.47 11.55 -5.90
C LEU A 190 -15.85 11.94 -6.45
N PRO A 191 -16.59 12.79 -5.73
CA PRO A 191 -17.87 13.32 -6.23
C PRO A 191 -17.67 14.17 -7.49
N PRO A 192 -18.76 14.45 -8.24
CA PRO A 192 -18.69 15.36 -9.39
C PRO A 192 -17.98 16.68 -9.03
N GLY A 193 -17.01 17.09 -9.86
CA GLY A 193 -16.16 18.26 -9.58
C GLY A 193 -14.98 18.01 -8.65
N GLY A 194 -14.94 16.86 -7.97
CA GLY A 194 -13.87 16.53 -7.00
C GLY A 194 -12.48 16.48 -7.63
N ARG A 195 -12.36 15.97 -8.88
CA ARG A 195 -11.08 15.98 -9.61
C ARG A 195 -10.55 17.40 -9.80
N GLN A 196 -11.40 18.28 -10.31
CA GLN A 196 -11.04 19.68 -10.57
C GLN A 196 -10.66 20.39 -9.28
N PHE A 197 -11.42 20.15 -8.22
CA PHE A 197 -11.13 20.69 -6.90
C PHE A 197 -9.78 20.17 -6.38
N MET A 198 -9.51 18.89 -6.43
CA MET A 198 -8.24 18.30 -6.01
C MET A 198 -7.07 18.86 -6.83
N GLN A 199 -7.20 18.96 -8.15
CA GLN A 199 -6.17 19.57 -8.99
C GLN A 199 -5.95 21.05 -8.65
N TRP A 200 -7.01 21.76 -8.28
CA TRP A 200 -6.91 23.16 -7.89
C TRP A 200 -6.20 23.35 -6.55
N ILE A 201 -6.43 22.48 -5.56
CA ILE A 201 -5.78 22.57 -4.24
C ILE A 201 -4.39 21.93 -4.21
N ALA A 202 -3.94 21.28 -5.28
CA ALA A 202 -2.64 20.62 -5.33
C ALA A 202 -1.46 21.54 -4.96
N PRO A 203 -1.37 22.82 -5.42
CA PRO A 203 -0.39 23.75 -4.90
C PRO A 203 -0.64 24.05 -3.42
N TRP A 204 0.40 23.87 -2.58
CA TRP A 204 0.29 24.06 -1.13
C TRP A 204 -0.26 25.42 -0.72
N GLU A 205 0.11 26.49 -1.43
CA GLU A 205 -0.34 27.88 -1.14
C GLU A 205 -1.85 28.01 -1.16
N ARG A 206 -2.53 27.31 -2.06
CA ARG A 206 -3.99 27.30 -2.15
C ARG A 206 -4.60 26.50 -0.98
N MET A 207 -4.02 25.36 -0.65
CA MET A 207 -4.46 24.58 0.50
C MET A 207 -4.24 25.34 1.79
N GLN A 208 -3.10 26.01 1.95
CA GLN A 208 -2.80 26.84 3.11
C GLN A 208 -3.81 28.00 3.28
N LEU A 209 -4.24 28.60 2.16
CA LEU A 209 -5.28 29.63 2.22
C LEU A 209 -6.61 29.05 2.72
N LEU A 210 -7.02 27.90 2.19
CA LEU A 210 -8.24 27.22 2.62
C LEU A 210 -8.19 26.77 4.08
N ASN A 211 -7.00 26.39 4.56
CA ASN A 211 -6.80 25.96 5.94
C ASN A 211 -7.08 27.07 6.96
N ARG A 212 -6.93 28.35 6.59
CA ARG A 212 -7.35 29.49 7.42
C ARG A 212 -8.85 29.50 7.70
N PHE A 213 -9.64 28.88 6.83
CA PHE A 213 -11.09 28.73 6.96
C PHE A 213 -11.52 27.34 7.49
N GLY A 214 -10.56 26.51 7.90
CA GLY A 214 -10.86 25.19 8.48
C GLY A 214 -11.25 24.11 7.46
N ILE A 215 -11.03 24.31 6.16
CA ILE A 215 -11.38 23.35 5.09
C ILE A 215 -10.67 22.00 5.29
N TYR A 216 -9.46 21.99 5.86
CA TYR A 216 -8.75 20.76 6.19
C TYR A 216 -9.60 19.78 7.04
N ARG A 217 -10.48 20.30 7.92
CA ARG A 217 -11.36 19.45 8.75
C ARG A 217 -12.43 18.75 7.93
N ILE A 218 -12.97 19.45 6.92
CA ILE A 218 -13.98 18.89 6.02
C ILE A 218 -13.35 17.79 5.17
N LEU A 219 -12.16 18.06 4.63
CA LEU A 219 -11.42 17.08 3.84
C LEU A 219 -11.01 15.87 4.69
N ALA A 220 -10.55 16.10 5.91
CA ALA A 220 -10.18 15.03 6.83
C ALA A 220 -11.39 14.16 7.22
N ALA A 221 -12.54 14.76 7.46
CA ALA A 221 -13.76 14.00 7.75
C ALA A 221 -14.20 13.14 6.56
N ALA A 222 -14.06 13.65 5.33
CA ALA A 222 -14.36 12.89 4.12
C ALA A 222 -13.35 11.73 3.89
N ASP A 223 -12.06 11.97 4.18
CA ASP A 223 -10.98 10.97 4.03
C ASP A 223 -11.08 9.84 5.08
N SER A 224 -11.60 10.13 6.26
CA SER A 224 -11.71 9.19 7.38
C SER A 224 -13.12 8.63 7.60
N ALA A 225 -14.07 8.90 6.70
CA ALA A 225 -15.41 8.35 6.78
C ALA A 225 -15.36 6.83 6.53
N LEU A 226 -15.67 6.05 7.56
CA LEU A 226 -15.73 4.59 7.57
C LEU A 226 -17.17 4.07 7.46
#